data_a6470b1f6cb08076f56a87af3db7b0f4
#
_entry.id   a6470b1f6cb08076f56a87af3db7b0f4
#
_cell.length_a   1.000
_cell.length_b   1.000
_cell.length_c   1.000
_cell.angle_alpha   90.00
_cell.angle_beta   90.00
_cell.angle_gamma   90.00
#
_symmetry.space_group_name_H-M   'P 1'
#
loop_
_entity.id
_entity.type
_entity.pdbx_description
1 polymer ?
#
loop_
_entity_poly.entity_id
_entity_poly.type
_entity_poly.pdbx_seq_one_letter_code
_entity_poly.pdbx_strand_id
1 'polypeptide(L)'
;MRQILIAVAVALTVSILLTPALIRLFTMQGFGHHTRDDGPPSHHTKRGTPSMGGVAILAGIWAGYLGTHIAGLAFNGEGISASGLLVLGLATVLGGVGFVDDLIKIRRSRNLGLSKTAKTLGQITAAVLFGVLVLQFPNANGLTPASPDLSYVREIATVTLAPGLFVLFCVVIVSAWSNAVNFTDGLDGLAAGTMAMVTGAYVLITFWQYRNACVTAPGLGCYNVRDPLDLALIAAATAGACIGFLWWNAAPAKIFMGDTGSLALGGIIAGLSVTSRTEILAVVLGSLFVAEVTSVVLQILAFRTTGRRVFRMAPFHHHFELVGWAETTVIIRFWLLTAITCGLGVALFYGEWLAAVGA
;
A
#
# COMPACT_ATOMS: atom_id res chain seq x y z
N MET A 1 -9.24 -11.29 16.96
CA MET A 1 -9.67 -9.89 17.23
C MET A 1 -8.72 -9.14 18.15
N ARG A 2 -8.37 -9.64 19.36
CA ARG A 2 -7.46 -8.92 20.29
C ARG A 2 -6.13 -8.55 19.65
N GLN A 3 -5.48 -9.47 18.93
CA GLN A 3 -4.21 -9.22 18.24
C GLN A 3 -4.32 -8.12 17.17
N ILE A 4 -5.40 -8.10 16.41
CA ILE A 4 -5.66 -7.04 15.39
C ILE A 4 -5.79 -5.67 16.06
N LEU A 5 -6.51 -5.58 17.18
CA LEU A 5 -6.65 -4.32 17.93
C LEU A 5 -5.31 -3.85 18.51
N ILE A 6 -4.47 -4.76 18.99
CA ILE A 6 -3.11 -4.43 19.44
C ILE A 6 -2.27 -3.90 18.28
N ALA A 7 -2.31 -4.56 17.12
CA ALA A 7 -1.58 -4.14 15.92
C ALA A 7 -1.94 -2.70 15.52
N VAL A 8 -3.24 -2.40 15.41
CA VAL A 8 -3.73 -1.04 15.11
C VAL A 8 -3.26 -0.04 16.16
N ALA A 9 -3.51 -0.34 17.45
CA ALA A 9 -3.24 0.61 18.53
C ALA A 9 -1.74 0.93 18.64
N VAL A 10 -0.87 -0.08 18.58
CA VAL A 10 0.58 0.10 18.66
C VAL A 10 1.08 0.87 17.43
N ALA A 11 0.68 0.48 16.22
CA ALA A 11 1.10 1.14 14.99
C ALA A 11 0.67 2.60 14.95
N LEU A 12 -0.58 2.89 15.30
CA LEU A 12 -1.12 4.25 15.41
C LEU A 12 -0.32 5.08 16.41
N THR A 13 -0.13 4.54 17.63
CA THR A 13 0.58 5.25 18.70
C THR A 13 2.03 5.56 18.30
N VAL A 14 2.74 4.58 17.75
CA VAL A 14 4.12 4.79 17.30
C VAL A 14 4.18 5.81 16.17
N SER A 15 3.31 5.70 15.18
CA SER A 15 3.30 6.64 14.04
C SER A 15 2.98 8.06 14.48
N ILE A 16 1.95 8.27 15.31
CA ILE A 16 1.55 9.60 15.76
C ILE A 16 2.60 10.26 16.67
N LEU A 17 3.28 9.48 17.52
CA LEU A 17 4.28 10.00 18.45
C LEU A 17 5.67 10.18 17.81
N LEU A 18 6.03 9.33 16.86
CA LEU A 18 7.32 9.42 16.16
C LEU A 18 7.35 10.56 15.14
N THR A 19 6.23 10.84 14.48
CA THR A 19 6.15 11.87 13.43
C THR A 19 6.61 13.26 13.89
N PRO A 20 6.21 13.81 15.07
CA PRO A 20 6.73 15.12 15.54
C PRO A 20 8.25 15.15 15.76
N ALA A 21 8.82 14.03 16.20
CA ALA A 21 10.28 13.92 16.36
C ALA A 21 10.98 13.99 14.99
N LEU A 22 10.43 13.29 13.97
CA LEU A 22 10.94 13.37 12.60
C LEU A 22 10.76 14.77 12.00
N ILE A 23 9.61 15.43 12.22
CA ILE A 23 9.39 16.83 11.78
C ILE A 23 10.51 17.71 12.33
N ARG A 24 10.78 17.66 13.64
CA ARG A 24 11.85 18.46 14.27
C ARG A 24 13.22 18.13 13.69
N LEU A 25 13.55 16.85 13.59
CA LEU A 25 14.85 16.38 13.07
C LEU A 25 15.06 16.87 11.63
N PHE A 26 14.07 16.66 10.75
CA PHE A 26 14.18 17.01 9.35
C PHE A 26 14.16 18.53 9.13
N THR A 27 13.41 19.28 9.92
CA THR A 27 13.43 20.76 9.88
C THR A 27 14.81 21.29 10.30
N MET A 28 15.41 20.75 11.38
CA MET A 28 16.76 21.16 11.82
C MET A 28 17.84 20.83 10.77
N GLN A 29 17.67 19.77 10.01
CA GLN A 29 18.59 19.37 8.94
C GLN A 29 18.32 20.08 7.59
N GLY A 30 17.32 20.95 7.53
CA GLY A 30 16.96 21.66 6.29
C GLY A 30 16.29 20.76 5.25
N PHE A 31 15.65 19.66 5.65
CA PHE A 31 14.99 18.69 4.78
C PHE A 31 13.62 19.19 4.30
N GLY A 32 13.57 20.42 3.77
CA GLY A 32 12.37 21.03 3.21
C GLY A 32 12.12 20.58 1.77
N HIS A 33 10.86 20.36 1.44
CA HIS A 33 10.45 20.03 0.08
C HIS A 33 10.66 21.22 -0.87
N HIS A 34 11.29 20.98 -2.01
CA HIS A 34 11.36 21.93 -3.12
C HIS A 34 10.15 21.73 -4.03
N THR A 35 9.24 22.69 -4.05
CA THR A 35 8.07 22.65 -4.95
C THR A 35 8.52 22.78 -6.41
N ARG A 36 7.82 22.08 -7.32
CA ARG A 36 7.99 22.26 -8.76
C ARG A 36 7.39 23.59 -9.19
N ASP A 37 8.10 24.31 -10.04
CA ASP A 37 7.62 25.61 -10.59
C ASP A 37 6.40 25.43 -11.53
N ASP A 38 6.23 24.23 -12.09
CA ASP A 38 5.14 23.86 -13.03
C ASP A 38 3.84 23.39 -12.32
N GLY A 39 3.82 23.36 -10.98
CA GLY A 39 2.69 22.87 -10.18
C GLY A 39 1.56 23.89 -10.01
N PRO A 40 0.38 23.49 -9.51
CA PRO A 40 -0.70 24.41 -9.15
C PRO A 40 -0.21 25.50 -8.19
N PRO A 41 -0.71 26.75 -8.29
CA PRO A 41 -0.28 27.88 -7.44
C PRO A 41 -0.40 27.61 -5.93
N SER A 42 -1.37 26.80 -5.51
CA SER A 42 -1.58 26.35 -4.13
C SER A 42 -0.38 25.62 -3.53
N HIS A 43 0.47 24.99 -4.36
CA HIS A 43 1.64 24.24 -3.90
C HIS A 43 2.82 25.12 -3.50
N HIS A 44 2.87 26.38 -3.93
CA HIS A 44 3.95 27.30 -3.57
C HIS A 44 3.97 27.63 -2.06
N THR A 45 2.83 27.55 -1.38
CA THR A 45 2.73 27.77 0.08
C THR A 45 3.28 26.61 0.89
N LYS A 46 3.49 25.42 0.28
CA LYS A 46 3.99 24.20 0.91
C LYS A 46 5.51 24.10 0.91
N ARG A 47 6.20 25.12 0.39
CA ARG A 47 7.68 25.17 0.33
C ARG A 47 8.27 25.14 1.73
N GLY A 48 9.21 24.23 1.98
CA GLY A 48 9.85 24.09 3.29
C GLY A 48 9.20 23.04 4.21
N THR A 49 8.05 22.46 3.86
CA THR A 49 7.47 21.33 4.61
C THR A 49 8.41 20.13 4.52
N PRO A 50 8.81 19.50 5.65
CA PRO A 50 9.70 18.36 5.63
C PRO A 50 9.06 17.16 4.90
N SER A 51 9.89 16.36 4.23
CA SER A 51 9.53 15.13 3.54
C SER A 51 10.07 13.90 4.30
N MET A 52 9.87 12.69 3.77
CA MET A 52 10.31 11.40 4.32
C MET A 52 9.48 10.92 5.53
N GLY A 53 8.24 11.38 5.69
CA GLY A 53 7.33 10.92 6.73
C GLY A 53 7.02 9.42 6.67
N GLY A 54 7.25 8.79 5.52
CA GLY A 54 7.15 7.34 5.33
C GLY A 54 7.99 6.51 6.32
N VAL A 55 9.05 7.09 6.89
CA VAL A 55 9.83 6.45 7.96
C VAL A 55 8.96 6.20 9.20
N ALA A 56 8.10 7.16 9.58
CA ALA A 56 7.17 6.97 10.71
C ALA A 56 6.13 5.90 10.42
N ILE A 57 5.64 5.84 9.18
CA ILE A 57 4.67 4.81 8.75
C ILE A 57 5.30 3.43 8.84
N LEU A 58 6.47 3.22 8.22
CA LEU A 58 7.18 1.92 8.27
C LEU A 58 7.53 1.50 9.70
N ALA A 59 8.03 2.43 10.52
CA ALA A 59 8.32 2.16 11.93
C ALA A 59 7.04 1.76 12.69
N GLY A 60 5.91 2.44 12.43
CA GLY A 60 4.61 2.12 12.99
C GLY A 60 4.13 0.72 12.59
N ILE A 61 4.26 0.35 11.30
CA ILE A 61 3.88 -0.97 10.80
C ILE A 61 4.70 -2.07 11.48
N TRP A 62 6.04 -1.92 11.50
CA TRP A 62 6.91 -2.88 12.17
C TRP A 62 6.62 -2.99 13.66
N ALA A 63 6.43 -1.85 14.34
CA ALA A 63 6.12 -1.84 15.77
C ALA A 63 4.78 -2.51 16.07
N GLY A 64 3.73 -2.25 15.27
CA GLY A 64 2.43 -2.89 15.39
C GLY A 64 2.50 -4.40 15.19
N TYR A 65 3.19 -4.84 14.15
CA TYR A 65 3.39 -6.25 13.84
C TYR A 65 4.18 -6.97 14.93
N LEU A 66 5.39 -6.50 15.26
CA LEU A 66 6.24 -7.11 16.28
C LEU A 66 5.62 -7.01 17.68
N GLY A 67 5.03 -5.86 18.03
CA GLY A 67 4.33 -5.67 19.30
C GLY A 67 3.21 -6.65 19.52
N THR A 68 2.49 -7.01 18.47
CA THR A 68 1.43 -8.04 18.52
C THR A 68 2.00 -9.42 18.79
N HIS A 69 3.10 -9.81 18.12
CA HIS A 69 3.73 -11.11 18.36
C HIS A 69 4.37 -11.20 19.74
N ILE A 70 5.02 -10.13 20.22
CA ILE A 70 5.54 -10.07 21.60
C ILE A 70 4.40 -10.23 22.62
N ALA A 71 3.30 -9.51 22.45
CA ALA A 71 2.11 -9.68 23.28
C ALA A 71 1.52 -11.10 23.13
N GLY A 72 1.57 -11.67 21.92
CA GLY A 72 1.13 -13.04 21.61
C GLY A 72 1.88 -14.10 22.40
N LEU A 73 3.18 -13.94 22.63
CA LEU A 73 3.98 -14.86 23.47
C LEU A 73 3.42 -15.00 24.88
N ALA A 74 2.84 -13.92 25.43
CA ALA A 74 2.19 -13.94 26.75
C ALA A 74 0.80 -14.62 26.75
N PHE A 75 0.21 -14.86 25.57
CA PHE A 75 -1.17 -15.32 25.43
C PHE A 75 -1.31 -16.54 24.50
N ASN A 76 -0.25 -17.31 24.28
CA ASN A 76 -0.19 -18.46 23.37
C ASN A 76 -0.70 -18.12 21.95
N GLY A 77 -0.30 -16.95 21.43
CA GLY A 77 -0.58 -16.52 20.07
C GLY A 77 0.30 -17.22 19.03
N GLU A 78 -0.10 -17.13 17.78
CA GLU A 78 0.71 -17.62 16.66
C GLU A 78 2.02 -16.82 16.53
N GLY A 79 3.10 -17.50 16.14
CA GLY A 79 4.41 -16.89 15.90
C GLY A 79 4.44 -16.09 14.59
N ILE A 80 5.59 -15.46 14.36
CA ILE A 80 5.87 -14.74 13.10
C ILE A 80 5.85 -15.72 11.92
N SER A 81 5.10 -15.36 10.86
CA SER A 81 4.94 -16.21 9.67
C SER A 81 5.86 -15.80 8.51
N ALA A 82 6.08 -16.73 7.58
CA ALA A 82 6.82 -16.43 6.37
C ALA A 82 6.05 -15.46 5.47
N SER A 83 4.72 -15.59 5.35
CA SER A 83 3.90 -14.66 4.57
C SER A 83 4.01 -13.23 5.10
N GLY A 84 3.94 -13.07 6.43
CA GLY A 84 4.08 -11.77 7.08
C GLY A 84 5.44 -11.12 6.84
N LEU A 85 6.52 -11.88 7.04
CA LEU A 85 7.89 -11.37 6.82
C LEU A 85 8.14 -11.02 5.36
N LEU A 86 7.59 -11.76 4.39
CA LEU A 86 7.77 -11.47 2.98
C LEU A 86 7.03 -10.18 2.57
N VAL A 87 5.81 -9.94 3.05
CA VAL A 87 5.08 -8.69 2.79
C VAL A 87 5.80 -7.50 3.43
N LEU A 88 6.22 -7.61 4.68
CA LEU A 88 6.97 -6.54 5.36
C LEU A 88 8.36 -6.33 4.75
N GLY A 89 9.02 -7.41 4.32
CA GLY A 89 10.30 -7.36 3.62
C GLY A 89 10.17 -6.60 2.30
N LEU A 90 9.15 -6.91 1.49
CA LEU A 90 8.85 -6.18 0.25
C LEU A 90 8.64 -4.69 0.51
N ALA A 91 7.79 -4.35 1.49
CA ALA A 91 7.52 -2.96 1.87
C ALA A 91 8.79 -2.24 2.34
N THR A 92 9.62 -2.91 3.13
CA THR A 92 10.87 -2.34 3.66
C THR A 92 11.89 -2.09 2.56
N VAL A 93 12.06 -3.02 1.62
CA VAL A 93 12.99 -2.86 0.49
C VAL A 93 12.52 -1.72 -0.42
N LEU A 94 11.24 -1.68 -0.77
CA LEU A 94 10.67 -0.60 -1.59
C LEU A 94 10.74 0.75 -0.87
N GLY A 95 10.44 0.78 0.44
CA GLY A 95 10.64 1.96 1.28
C GLY A 95 12.10 2.40 1.33
N GLY A 96 13.05 1.47 1.36
CA GLY A 96 14.48 1.73 1.26
C GLY A 96 14.88 2.38 -0.08
N VAL A 97 14.33 1.90 -1.20
CA VAL A 97 14.52 2.55 -2.51
C VAL A 97 13.98 3.98 -2.48
N GLY A 98 12.77 4.18 -1.93
CA GLY A 98 12.18 5.52 -1.76
C GLY A 98 12.99 6.41 -0.83
N PHE A 99 13.51 5.85 0.27
CA PHE A 99 14.35 6.57 1.22
C PHE A 99 15.61 7.11 0.58
N VAL A 100 16.29 6.29 -0.22
CA VAL A 100 17.48 6.72 -0.96
C VAL A 100 17.14 7.80 -1.98
N ASP A 101 16.00 7.67 -2.66
CA ASP A 101 15.52 8.68 -3.60
C ASP A 101 15.26 10.03 -2.91
N ASP A 102 14.51 10.02 -1.81
CA ASP A 102 14.21 11.22 -1.00
C ASP A 102 15.49 11.83 -0.43
N LEU A 103 16.40 11.01 0.11
CA LEU A 103 17.66 11.48 0.69
C LEU A 103 18.56 12.19 -0.35
N ILE A 104 18.60 11.68 -1.60
CA ILE A 104 19.34 12.30 -2.70
C ILE A 104 18.72 13.65 -3.08
N LYS A 105 17.38 13.72 -3.20
CA LYS A 105 16.65 14.98 -3.49
C LYS A 105 17.01 16.06 -2.46
N ILE A 106 16.99 15.69 -1.19
CA ILE A 106 17.26 16.59 -0.08
C ILE A 106 18.73 17.02 -0.07
N ARG A 107 19.69 16.08 -0.09
CA ARG A 107 21.13 16.40 -0.02
C ARG A 107 21.62 17.24 -1.21
N ARG A 108 21.03 17.05 -2.38
CA ARG A 108 21.39 17.80 -3.58
C ARG A 108 20.56 19.07 -3.80
N SER A 109 19.60 19.36 -2.90
CA SER A 109 18.66 20.49 -3.01
C SER A 109 18.03 20.57 -4.41
N ARG A 110 17.62 19.41 -4.95
CA ARG A 110 17.06 19.26 -6.31
C ARG A 110 15.79 18.40 -6.26
N ASN A 111 14.87 18.64 -7.21
CA ASN A 111 13.68 17.81 -7.39
C ASN A 111 13.99 16.43 -8.04
N LEU A 112 15.25 16.16 -8.41
CA LEU A 112 15.70 14.91 -9.02
C LEU A 112 16.45 14.06 -7.99
N GLY A 113 15.84 12.93 -7.62
CA GLY A 113 16.42 11.91 -6.75
C GLY A 113 17.27 10.89 -7.53
N LEU A 114 16.94 9.62 -7.38
CA LEU A 114 17.51 8.53 -8.18
C LEU A 114 17.19 8.72 -9.66
N SER A 115 18.06 8.22 -10.55
CA SER A 115 17.70 8.11 -11.95
C SER A 115 16.47 7.20 -12.10
N LYS A 116 15.63 7.46 -13.12
CA LYS A 116 14.45 6.62 -13.40
C LYS A 116 14.84 5.13 -13.49
N THR A 117 15.96 4.83 -14.17
CA THR A 117 16.49 3.47 -14.32
C THR A 117 16.85 2.86 -12.95
N ALA A 118 17.55 3.59 -12.08
CA ALA A 118 17.96 3.07 -10.78
C ALA A 118 16.74 2.79 -9.86
N LYS A 119 15.75 3.69 -9.87
CA LYS A 119 14.50 3.51 -9.13
C LYS A 119 13.73 2.28 -9.64
N THR A 120 13.58 2.16 -10.98
CA THR A 120 12.90 1.01 -11.60
C THR A 120 13.65 -0.30 -11.35
N LEU A 121 14.97 -0.32 -11.42
CA LEU A 121 15.77 -1.51 -11.11
C LEU A 121 15.60 -1.94 -9.65
N GLY A 122 15.57 -0.99 -8.70
CA GLY A 122 15.30 -1.28 -7.29
C GLY A 122 13.92 -1.92 -7.09
N GLN A 123 12.88 -1.39 -7.75
CA GLN A 123 11.52 -1.96 -7.71
C GLN A 123 11.46 -3.36 -8.34
N ILE A 124 12.07 -3.56 -9.51
CA ILE A 124 12.11 -4.87 -10.19
C ILE A 124 12.86 -5.89 -9.34
N THR A 125 14.01 -5.53 -8.76
CA THR A 125 14.77 -6.43 -7.90
C THR A 125 13.95 -6.85 -6.68
N ALA A 126 13.29 -5.92 -6.00
CA ALA A 126 12.42 -6.23 -4.88
C ALA A 126 11.26 -7.16 -5.29
N ALA A 127 10.65 -6.89 -6.45
CA ALA A 127 9.53 -7.67 -6.97
C ALA A 127 9.94 -9.09 -7.39
N VAL A 128 11.10 -9.26 -8.03
CA VAL A 128 11.64 -10.59 -8.41
C VAL A 128 11.96 -11.41 -7.16
N LEU A 129 12.65 -10.82 -6.17
CA LEU A 129 12.94 -11.48 -4.91
C LEU A 129 11.65 -11.90 -4.21
N PHE A 130 10.67 -11.02 -4.11
CA PHE A 130 9.37 -11.34 -3.54
C PHE A 130 8.68 -12.47 -4.31
N GLY A 131 8.55 -12.36 -5.64
CA GLY A 131 7.88 -13.36 -6.48
C GLY A 131 8.53 -14.75 -6.43
N VAL A 132 9.85 -14.84 -6.28
CA VAL A 132 10.54 -16.11 -6.08
C VAL A 132 10.28 -16.66 -4.67
N LEU A 133 10.42 -15.81 -3.64
CA LEU A 133 10.35 -16.25 -2.25
C LEU A 133 8.93 -16.63 -1.80
N VAL A 134 7.88 -15.99 -2.33
CA VAL A 134 6.49 -16.33 -1.95
C VAL A 134 6.03 -17.71 -2.45
N LEU A 135 6.73 -18.28 -3.44
CA LEU A 135 6.51 -19.66 -3.89
C LEU A 135 7.30 -20.70 -3.08
N GLN A 136 8.14 -20.25 -2.16
CA GLN A 136 8.90 -21.11 -1.25
C GLN A 136 8.19 -21.20 0.11
N PHE A 137 8.80 -21.89 1.04
CA PHE A 137 8.37 -21.98 2.44
C PHE A 137 6.98 -22.60 2.64
N PRO A 138 6.74 -23.84 2.17
CA PRO A 138 5.47 -24.52 2.43
C PRO A 138 5.29 -24.74 3.95
N ASN A 139 4.07 -24.58 4.44
CA ASN A 139 3.71 -24.95 5.81
C ASN A 139 3.45 -26.47 5.93
N ALA A 140 3.05 -26.93 7.12
CA ALA A 140 2.74 -28.36 7.37
C ALA A 140 1.63 -28.91 6.46
N ASN A 141 0.79 -28.06 5.89
CA ASN A 141 -0.29 -28.42 4.97
C ASN A 141 0.11 -28.28 3.49
N GLY A 142 1.39 -28.01 3.20
CA GLY A 142 1.91 -27.81 1.85
C GLY A 142 1.56 -26.45 1.22
N LEU A 143 0.93 -25.52 1.96
CA LEU A 143 0.58 -24.19 1.45
C LEU A 143 1.80 -23.26 1.49
N THR A 144 2.12 -22.67 0.34
CA THR A 144 3.11 -21.59 0.19
C THR A 144 2.46 -20.21 0.42
N PRO A 145 3.25 -19.18 0.72
CA PRO A 145 2.73 -17.80 0.91
C PRO A 145 1.86 -17.30 -0.25
N ALA A 146 2.19 -17.65 -1.49
CA ALA A 146 1.36 -17.38 -2.66
C ALA A 146 1.08 -18.67 -3.44
N SER A 147 0.07 -18.63 -4.32
CA SER A 147 -0.21 -19.66 -5.32
C SER A 147 0.16 -19.15 -6.72
N PRO A 148 0.60 -20.01 -7.63
CA PRO A 148 0.79 -19.65 -9.03
C PRO A 148 -0.52 -19.41 -9.79
N ASP A 149 -1.67 -19.71 -9.18
CA ASP A 149 -2.98 -19.50 -9.78
C ASP A 149 -3.41 -18.04 -9.66
N LEU A 150 -3.94 -17.47 -10.74
CA LEU A 150 -4.51 -16.12 -10.69
C LEU A 150 -5.78 -16.14 -9.82
N SER A 151 -5.99 -15.10 -9.02
CA SER A 151 -7.08 -15.07 -8.06
C SER A 151 -7.92 -13.81 -8.15
N TYR A 152 -9.24 -13.97 -8.04
CA TYR A 152 -10.16 -12.86 -7.80
C TYR A 152 -10.49 -12.74 -6.31
N VAL A 153 -11.29 -13.64 -5.78
CA VAL A 153 -11.58 -13.87 -4.35
C VAL A 153 -11.05 -15.24 -3.93
N ARG A 154 -10.98 -16.15 -4.90
CA ARG A 154 -10.42 -17.49 -4.86
C ARG A 154 -9.58 -17.72 -6.09
N GLU A 155 -8.80 -18.77 -6.06
CA GLU A 155 -8.02 -19.22 -7.21
C GLU A 155 -8.92 -19.56 -8.39
N ILE A 156 -8.57 -19.04 -9.56
CA ILE A 156 -9.22 -19.34 -10.82
C ILE A 156 -8.52 -20.58 -11.40
N ALA A 157 -9.03 -21.77 -11.08
CA ALA A 157 -8.40 -23.06 -11.38
C ALA A 157 -8.00 -23.27 -12.86
N THR A 158 -8.53 -22.47 -13.78
CA THR A 158 -8.19 -22.54 -15.21
C THR A 158 -6.98 -21.67 -15.60
N VAL A 159 -6.43 -20.87 -14.70
CA VAL A 159 -5.36 -19.89 -14.99
C VAL A 159 -4.20 -20.09 -14.02
N THR A 160 -3.42 -21.13 -14.23
CA THR A 160 -2.17 -21.38 -13.49
C THR A 160 -0.99 -20.84 -14.28
N LEU A 161 -0.19 -19.98 -13.66
CA LEU A 161 1.00 -19.38 -14.25
C LEU A 161 2.21 -20.30 -14.03
N ALA A 162 3.02 -20.52 -15.07
CA ALA A 162 4.33 -21.15 -14.88
C ALA A 162 5.18 -20.27 -13.93
N PRO A 163 6.08 -20.86 -13.10
CA PRO A 163 6.82 -20.10 -12.06
C PRO A 163 7.49 -18.82 -12.58
N GLY A 164 8.13 -18.88 -13.76
CA GLY A 164 8.74 -17.69 -14.36
C GLY A 164 7.74 -16.61 -14.76
N LEU A 165 6.55 -17.02 -15.25
CA LEU A 165 5.47 -16.09 -15.60
C LEU A 165 4.83 -15.50 -14.34
N PHE A 166 4.72 -16.28 -13.25
CA PHE A 166 4.27 -15.79 -11.96
C PHE A 166 5.22 -14.71 -11.38
N VAL A 167 6.54 -14.94 -11.47
CA VAL A 167 7.52 -13.91 -11.06
C VAL A 167 7.38 -12.63 -11.91
N LEU A 168 7.20 -12.77 -13.22
CA LEU A 168 6.92 -11.62 -14.09
C LEU A 168 5.62 -10.90 -13.70
N PHE A 169 4.58 -11.64 -13.36
CA PHE A 169 3.33 -11.11 -12.84
C PHE A 169 3.53 -10.33 -11.53
N CYS A 170 4.34 -10.86 -10.60
CA CYS A 170 4.73 -10.14 -9.38
C CYS A 170 5.48 -8.84 -9.71
N VAL A 171 6.37 -8.84 -10.72
CA VAL A 171 7.06 -7.62 -11.16
C VAL A 171 6.06 -6.56 -11.64
N VAL A 172 5.05 -6.99 -12.41
CA VAL A 172 3.99 -6.07 -12.90
C VAL A 172 3.16 -5.54 -11.72
N ILE A 173 2.67 -6.41 -10.84
CA ILE A 173 1.82 -6.02 -9.69
C ILE A 173 2.59 -5.07 -8.76
N VAL A 174 3.79 -5.43 -8.33
CA VAL A 174 4.59 -4.62 -7.40
C VAL A 174 4.93 -3.27 -8.02
N SER A 175 5.34 -3.25 -9.30
CA SER A 175 5.62 -2.00 -9.99
C SER A 175 4.37 -1.15 -10.18
N ALA A 176 3.24 -1.75 -10.51
CA ALA A 176 1.98 -1.04 -10.67
C ALA A 176 1.54 -0.38 -9.36
N TRP A 177 1.45 -1.15 -8.27
CA TRP A 177 0.99 -0.64 -6.97
C TRP A 177 1.95 0.38 -6.37
N SER A 178 3.28 0.14 -6.41
CA SER A 178 4.24 1.09 -5.85
C SER A 178 4.21 2.43 -6.57
N ASN A 179 4.06 2.45 -7.90
CA ASN A 179 3.92 3.69 -8.64
C ASN A 179 2.51 4.31 -8.50
N ALA A 180 1.45 3.51 -8.41
CA ALA A 180 0.08 4.01 -8.23
C ALA A 180 -0.07 4.78 -6.92
N VAL A 181 0.44 4.23 -5.80
CA VAL A 181 0.44 4.92 -4.51
C VAL A 181 1.34 6.16 -4.56
N ASN A 182 2.51 6.07 -5.20
CA ASN A 182 3.42 7.21 -5.35
C ASN A 182 2.81 8.36 -6.16
N PHE A 183 2.07 8.08 -7.24
CA PHE A 183 1.36 9.12 -7.99
C PHE A 183 0.18 9.72 -7.21
N THR A 184 -0.41 8.99 -6.29
CA THR A 184 -1.53 9.46 -5.46
C THR A 184 -1.04 10.37 -4.31
N ASP A 185 0.24 10.30 -3.94
CA ASP A 185 0.85 11.12 -2.87
C ASP A 185 1.17 12.55 -3.36
N GLY A 186 0.19 13.18 -4.03
CA GLY A 186 0.31 14.56 -4.55
C GLY A 186 -0.47 15.60 -3.76
N LEU A 187 -1.43 15.20 -2.93
CA LEU A 187 -2.24 16.07 -2.07
C LEU A 187 -2.13 15.64 -0.60
N ASP A 188 -2.24 16.63 0.30
CA ASP A 188 -2.08 16.47 1.74
C ASP A 188 -3.07 15.42 2.31
N GLY A 189 -2.54 14.28 2.75
CA GLY A 189 -3.33 13.21 3.34
C GLY A 189 -4.04 12.28 2.35
N LEU A 190 -4.07 12.57 1.06
CA LEU A 190 -4.82 11.77 0.08
C LEU A 190 -4.36 10.30 0.08
N ALA A 191 -3.07 10.06 -0.10
CA ALA A 191 -2.52 8.70 -0.17
C ALA A 191 -2.63 7.96 1.18
N ALA A 192 -2.34 8.64 2.30
CA ALA A 192 -2.40 8.04 3.64
C ALA A 192 -3.83 7.64 4.02
N GLY A 193 -4.82 8.51 3.78
CA GLY A 193 -6.22 8.23 4.08
C GLY A 193 -6.80 7.13 3.19
N THR A 194 -6.50 7.16 1.89
CA THR A 194 -6.87 6.09 0.95
C THR A 194 -6.29 4.75 1.40
N MET A 195 -5.00 4.73 1.77
CA MET A 195 -4.32 3.52 2.21
C MET A 195 -4.91 2.95 3.50
N ALA A 196 -5.30 3.81 4.46
CA ALA A 196 -5.96 3.37 5.68
C ALA A 196 -7.29 2.65 5.40
N MET A 197 -8.07 3.13 4.43
CA MET A 197 -9.34 2.49 4.04
C MET A 197 -9.11 1.16 3.31
N VAL A 198 -8.19 1.11 2.35
CA VAL A 198 -7.87 -0.12 1.60
C VAL A 198 -7.34 -1.20 2.54
N THR A 199 -6.41 -0.87 3.42
CA THR A 199 -5.89 -1.85 4.38
C THR A 199 -6.91 -2.21 5.44
N GLY A 200 -7.81 -1.30 5.83
CA GLY A 200 -8.98 -1.62 6.65
C GLY A 200 -9.88 -2.68 6.01
N ALA A 201 -10.14 -2.59 4.71
CA ALA A 201 -10.86 -3.62 3.96
C ALA A 201 -10.10 -4.95 3.95
N TYR A 202 -8.76 -4.92 3.78
CA TYR A 202 -7.93 -6.12 3.88
C TYR A 202 -7.96 -6.76 5.26
N VAL A 203 -8.07 -6.00 6.35
CA VAL A 203 -8.28 -6.57 7.70
C VAL A 203 -9.55 -7.44 7.73
N LEU A 204 -10.65 -6.95 7.15
CA LEU A 204 -11.91 -7.70 7.11
C LEU A 204 -11.77 -8.97 6.27
N ILE A 205 -11.20 -8.87 5.08
CA ILE A 205 -11.01 -9.98 4.13
C ILE A 205 -10.12 -11.06 4.75
N THR A 206 -8.91 -10.68 5.20
CA THR A 206 -7.94 -11.66 5.70
C THR A 206 -8.34 -12.28 7.05
N PHE A 207 -9.04 -11.51 7.91
CA PHE A 207 -9.63 -12.07 9.11
C PHE A 207 -10.79 -13.04 8.81
N TRP A 208 -11.58 -12.76 7.77
CA TRP A 208 -12.60 -13.68 7.29
C TRP A 208 -11.98 -14.97 6.76
N GLN A 209 -10.91 -14.87 5.96
CA GLN A 209 -10.14 -16.03 5.48
C GLN A 209 -9.58 -16.86 6.65
N TYR A 210 -9.08 -16.21 7.69
CA TYR A 210 -8.62 -16.88 8.91
C TYR A 210 -9.74 -17.66 9.60
N ARG A 211 -10.91 -17.06 9.75
CA ARG A 211 -12.06 -17.71 10.41
C ARG A 211 -12.65 -18.87 9.63
N ASN A 212 -12.45 -18.85 8.31
CA ASN A 212 -12.97 -19.86 7.37
C ASN A 212 -11.83 -20.59 6.64
N ALA A 213 -10.67 -20.77 7.30
CA ALA A 213 -9.55 -21.52 6.72
C ALA A 213 -9.89 -23.01 6.62
N CYS A 214 -9.59 -23.65 5.47
CA CYS A 214 -9.92 -25.05 5.22
C CYS A 214 -9.30 -26.02 6.24
N VAL A 215 -8.19 -25.65 6.85
CA VAL A 215 -7.51 -26.43 7.89
C VAL A 215 -8.32 -26.50 9.20
N THR A 216 -8.98 -25.39 9.59
CA THR A 216 -9.68 -25.28 10.88
C THR A 216 -11.19 -25.36 10.74
N ALA A 217 -11.73 -25.01 9.60
CA ALA A 217 -13.15 -24.99 9.27
C ALA A 217 -13.39 -25.62 7.89
N PRO A 218 -13.14 -26.93 7.70
CA PRO A 218 -13.31 -27.59 6.43
C PRO A 218 -14.79 -27.58 6.02
N GLY A 219 -15.06 -27.22 4.75
CA GLY A 219 -16.42 -27.16 4.21
C GLY A 219 -16.48 -26.35 2.92
N LEU A 220 -17.70 -26.25 2.38
CA LEU A 220 -17.95 -25.39 1.22
C LEU A 220 -17.60 -23.93 1.59
N GLY A 221 -16.92 -23.24 0.70
CA GLY A 221 -16.55 -21.85 0.92
C GLY A 221 -15.32 -21.61 1.80
N CYS A 222 -14.58 -22.63 2.26
CA CYS A 222 -13.33 -22.41 3.01
C CYS A 222 -12.21 -21.87 2.11
N TYR A 223 -11.15 -21.29 2.74
CA TYR A 223 -10.01 -20.66 2.04
C TYR A 223 -8.70 -21.41 2.31
N ASN A 224 -7.91 -21.57 1.25
CA ASN A 224 -6.56 -22.18 1.29
C ASN A 224 -5.47 -21.09 1.31
N VAL A 225 -5.59 -20.09 2.17
CA VAL A 225 -4.58 -19.05 2.38
C VAL A 225 -3.66 -19.50 3.52
N ARG A 226 -2.35 -19.32 3.35
CA ARG A 226 -1.37 -19.89 4.28
C ARG A 226 -1.44 -19.26 5.68
N ASP A 227 -1.28 -17.95 5.81
CA ASP A 227 -1.12 -17.24 7.08
C ASP A 227 -2.11 -16.05 7.19
N PRO A 228 -3.43 -16.28 7.07
CA PRO A 228 -4.39 -15.18 6.88
C PRO A 228 -4.52 -14.28 8.12
N LEU A 229 -4.30 -14.79 9.33
CA LEU A 229 -4.29 -13.96 10.53
C LEU A 229 -3.10 -12.99 10.53
N ASP A 230 -1.93 -13.47 10.14
CA ASP A 230 -0.72 -12.65 10.11
C ASP A 230 -0.82 -11.54 9.05
N LEU A 231 -1.45 -11.85 7.91
CA LEU A 231 -1.80 -10.84 6.89
C LEU A 231 -2.79 -9.82 7.45
N ALA A 232 -3.75 -10.23 8.26
CA ALA A 232 -4.67 -9.33 8.94
C ALA A 232 -3.95 -8.40 9.93
N LEU A 233 -2.91 -8.89 10.61
CA LEU A 233 -2.08 -8.08 11.51
C LEU A 233 -1.29 -7.01 10.75
N ILE A 234 -0.71 -7.34 9.59
CA ILE A 234 0.00 -6.39 8.74
C ILE A 234 -0.96 -5.32 8.19
N ALA A 235 -2.11 -5.75 7.68
CA ALA A 235 -3.13 -4.83 7.19
C ALA A 235 -3.61 -3.87 8.30
N ALA A 236 -3.82 -4.40 9.51
CA ALA A 236 -4.22 -3.63 10.69
C ALA A 236 -3.13 -2.65 11.15
N ALA A 237 -1.88 -3.11 11.24
CA ALA A 237 -0.75 -2.24 11.56
C ALA A 237 -0.57 -1.13 10.52
N THR A 238 -0.75 -1.45 9.23
CA THR A 238 -0.68 -0.45 8.15
C THR A 238 -1.79 0.58 8.26
N ALA A 239 -3.04 0.15 8.49
CA ALA A 239 -4.15 1.07 8.70
C ALA A 239 -3.90 2.00 9.90
N GLY A 240 -3.46 1.43 11.03
CA GLY A 240 -3.11 2.20 12.23
C GLY A 240 -1.98 3.20 11.99
N ALA A 241 -0.90 2.78 11.34
CA ALA A 241 0.24 3.64 11.02
C ALA A 241 -0.16 4.79 10.08
N CYS A 242 -0.99 4.51 9.05
CA CYS A 242 -1.49 5.54 8.14
C CYS A 242 -2.41 6.54 8.85
N ILE A 243 -3.31 6.09 9.73
CA ILE A 243 -4.18 6.98 10.53
C ILE A 243 -3.33 7.84 11.47
N GLY A 244 -2.33 7.25 12.15
CA GLY A 244 -1.42 8.01 13.03
C GLY A 244 -0.60 9.04 12.27
N PHE A 245 -0.12 8.71 11.08
CA PHE A 245 0.60 9.64 10.21
C PHE A 245 -0.31 10.75 9.67
N LEU A 246 -1.55 10.40 9.30
CA LEU A 246 -2.53 11.33 8.76
C LEU A 246 -2.84 12.49 9.73
N TRP A 247 -2.71 12.30 11.03
CA TRP A 247 -2.83 13.37 12.02
C TRP A 247 -1.91 14.57 11.75
N TRP A 248 -0.75 14.31 11.16
CA TRP A 248 0.26 15.33 10.82
C TRP A 248 0.30 15.68 9.34
N ASN A 249 -0.18 14.76 8.49
CA ASN A 249 -0.16 14.90 7.04
C ASN A 249 -1.47 15.44 6.46
N ALA A 250 -2.58 15.50 7.25
CA ALA A 250 -3.82 16.14 6.82
C ALA A 250 -3.62 17.63 6.54
N ALA A 251 -4.35 18.16 5.56
CA ALA A 251 -4.21 19.54 5.10
C ALA A 251 -4.53 20.59 6.19
N PRO A 252 -3.64 21.58 6.44
CA PRO A 252 -2.34 21.79 5.81
C PRO A 252 -1.26 20.86 6.40
N ALA A 253 -0.58 20.09 5.57
CA ALA A 253 0.37 19.07 6.01
C ALA A 253 1.59 19.67 6.71
N LYS A 254 1.98 19.07 7.85
CA LYS A 254 3.20 19.40 8.58
C LYS A 254 4.40 18.55 8.16
N ILE A 255 4.16 17.48 7.42
CA ILE A 255 5.16 16.59 6.86
C ILE A 255 4.56 15.85 5.66
N PHE A 256 5.36 15.64 4.61
CA PHE A 256 4.99 14.81 3.46
C PHE A 256 5.48 13.38 3.64
N MET A 257 4.72 12.44 3.08
CA MET A 257 5.05 11.01 3.12
C MET A 257 6.36 10.72 2.40
N GLY A 258 6.51 11.26 1.20
CA GLY A 258 7.65 11.04 0.31
C GLY A 258 7.66 9.67 -0.35
N ASP A 259 8.66 9.46 -1.20
CA ASP A 259 8.85 8.19 -1.91
C ASP A 259 9.10 7.01 -0.95
N THR A 260 9.68 7.30 0.22
CA THR A 260 9.87 6.33 1.31
C THR A 260 8.57 5.65 1.70
N GLY A 261 7.52 6.42 1.94
CA GLY A 261 6.23 5.89 2.40
C GLY A 261 5.39 5.36 1.25
N SER A 262 5.29 6.10 0.17
CA SER A 262 4.42 5.75 -0.94
C SER A 262 4.84 4.45 -1.65
N LEU A 263 6.15 4.22 -1.87
CA LEU A 263 6.62 2.96 -2.44
C LEU A 263 6.43 1.79 -1.47
N ALA A 264 6.70 2.00 -0.17
CA ALA A 264 6.48 0.97 0.85
C ALA A 264 5.01 0.55 0.93
N LEU A 265 4.09 1.51 0.96
CA LEU A 265 2.65 1.25 1.02
C LEU A 265 2.13 0.56 -0.25
N GLY A 266 2.64 0.91 -1.43
CA GLY A 266 2.36 0.18 -2.66
C GLY A 266 2.84 -1.27 -2.58
N GLY A 267 4.00 -1.52 -1.95
CA GLY A 267 4.49 -2.86 -1.63
C GLY A 267 3.59 -3.63 -0.68
N ILE A 268 2.99 -2.97 0.31
CA ILE A 268 1.99 -3.59 1.21
C ILE A 268 0.77 -4.07 0.43
N ILE A 269 0.18 -3.22 -0.44
CA ILE A 269 -0.99 -3.64 -1.25
C ILE A 269 -0.62 -4.81 -2.17
N ALA A 270 0.51 -4.70 -2.88
CA ALA A 270 0.99 -5.76 -3.75
C ALA A 270 1.20 -7.07 -2.98
N GLY A 271 1.90 -7.00 -1.84
CA GLY A 271 2.16 -8.15 -0.99
C GLY A 271 0.88 -8.78 -0.45
N LEU A 272 -0.03 -7.99 0.12
CA LEU A 272 -1.32 -8.46 0.63
C LEU A 272 -2.16 -9.10 -0.48
N SER A 273 -2.26 -8.48 -1.66
CA SER A 273 -3.08 -9.02 -2.76
C SER A 273 -2.60 -10.40 -3.21
N VAL A 274 -1.29 -10.57 -3.37
CA VAL A 274 -0.68 -11.85 -3.80
C VAL A 274 -0.79 -12.91 -2.71
N THR A 275 -0.48 -12.57 -1.45
CA THR A 275 -0.48 -13.55 -0.36
C THR A 275 -1.87 -13.91 0.15
N SER A 276 -2.86 -13.02 0.01
CA SER A 276 -4.26 -13.31 0.34
C SER A 276 -5.06 -13.86 -0.85
N ARG A 277 -4.42 -14.02 -2.02
CA ARG A 277 -5.05 -14.53 -3.26
C ARG A 277 -6.24 -13.71 -3.71
N THR A 278 -6.02 -12.39 -3.82
CA THR A 278 -7.05 -11.40 -4.16
C THR A 278 -6.54 -10.34 -5.15
N GLU A 279 -5.67 -10.75 -6.09
CA GLU A 279 -4.97 -9.83 -7.00
C GLU A 279 -5.94 -8.99 -7.84
N ILE A 280 -6.99 -9.61 -8.37
CA ILE A 280 -8.00 -8.89 -9.16
C ILE A 280 -8.90 -8.05 -8.26
N LEU A 281 -9.29 -8.57 -7.08
CA LEU A 281 -10.11 -7.82 -6.12
C LEU A 281 -9.37 -6.57 -5.61
N ALA A 282 -8.04 -6.63 -5.49
CA ALA A 282 -7.21 -5.48 -5.11
C ALA A 282 -7.44 -4.27 -6.03
N VAL A 283 -7.70 -4.49 -7.32
CA VAL A 283 -8.00 -3.43 -8.30
C VAL A 283 -9.30 -2.70 -7.93
N VAL A 284 -10.29 -3.42 -7.41
CA VAL A 284 -11.55 -2.83 -6.94
C VAL A 284 -11.33 -2.06 -5.63
N LEU A 285 -10.65 -2.69 -4.65
CA LEU A 285 -10.36 -2.07 -3.34
C LEU A 285 -9.53 -0.79 -3.49
N GLY A 286 -8.47 -0.85 -4.30
CA GLY A 286 -7.55 0.26 -4.57
C GLY A 286 -7.87 1.07 -5.83
N SER A 287 -9.13 1.11 -6.26
CA SER A 287 -9.56 1.72 -7.53
C SER A 287 -9.12 3.17 -7.69
N LEU A 288 -9.02 3.94 -6.61
CA LEU A 288 -8.48 5.30 -6.65
C LEU A 288 -7.01 5.30 -7.11
N PHE A 289 -6.17 4.47 -6.53
CA PHE A 289 -4.76 4.33 -6.94
C PHE A 289 -4.66 3.91 -8.41
N VAL A 290 -5.54 2.98 -8.83
CA VAL A 290 -5.61 2.52 -10.23
C VAL A 290 -6.02 3.65 -11.15
N ALA A 291 -7.00 4.47 -10.78
CA ALA A 291 -7.43 5.62 -11.56
C ALA A 291 -6.29 6.66 -11.72
N GLU A 292 -5.56 6.93 -10.62
CA GLU A 292 -4.43 7.87 -10.64
C GLU A 292 -3.32 7.41 -11.60
N VAL A 293 -2.83 6.18 -11.46
CA VAL A 293 -1.78 5.68 -12.36
C VAL A 293 -2.26 5.55 -13.81
N THR A 294 -3.53 5.12 -14.02
CA THR A 294 -4.12 5.00 -15.35
C THR A 294 -4.21 6.36 -16.03
N SER A 295 -4.58 7.42 -15.29
CA SER A 295 -4.62 8.78 -15.82
C SER A 295 -3.25 9.24 -16.37
N VAL A 296 -2.17 8.88 -15.64
CA VAL A 296 -0.78 9.18 -16.06
C VAL A 296 -0.42 8.42 -17.33
N VAL A 297 -0.72 7.11 -17.37
CA VAL A 297 -0.44 6.25 -18.53
C VAL A 297 -1.20 6.75 -19.76
N LEU A 298 -2.50 7.02 -19.63
CA LEU A 298 -3.33 7.54 -20.71
C LEU A 298 -2.83 8.90 -21.22
N GLN A 299 -2.46 9.81 -20.30
CA GLN A 299 -1.90 11.11 -20.65
C GLN A 299 -0.62 10.98 -21.47
N ILE A 300 0.31 10.11 -21.04
CA ILE A 300 1.59 9.90 -21.73
C ILE A 300 1.34 9.27 -23.10
N LEU A 301 0.49 8.24 -23.20
CA LEU A 301 0.19 7.57 -24.46
C LEU A 301 -0.50 8.54 -25.45
N ALA A 302 -1.54 9.24 -25.02
CA ALA A 302 -2.23 10.20 -25.87
C ALA A 302 -1.30 11.32 -26.36
N PHE A 303 -0.47 11.87 -25.47
CA PHE A 303 0.45 12.93 -25.85
C PHE A 303 1.52 12.45 -26.85
N ARG A 304 2.04 11.23 -26.65
CA ARG A 304 3.04 10.65 -27.58
C ARG A 304 2.46 10.30 -28.95
N THR A 305 1.18 9.89 -29.01
CA THR A 305 0.56 9.45 -30.27
C THR A 305 -0.15 10.58 -31.02
N THR A 306 -0.78 11.52 -30.30
CA THR A 306 -1.64 12.56 -30.91
C THR A 306 -1.14 13.99 -30.71
N GLY A 307 -0.13 14.21 -29.85
CA GLY A 307 0.33 15.53 -29.43
C GLY A 307 -0.68 16.29 -28.54
N ARG A 308 -1.81 15.66 -28.16
CA ARG A 308 -2.86 16.30 -27.37
C ARG A 308 -2.91 15.71 -25.94
N ARG A 309 -3.30 16.56 -24.98
CA ARG A 309 -3.53 16.15 -23.58
C ARG A 309 -4.97 15.69 -23.42
N VAL A 310 -5.18 14.55 -22.74
CA VAL A 310 -6.53 14.06 -22.35
C VAL A 310 -7.03 14.83 -21.13
N PHE A 311 -6.18 14.95 -20.12
CA PHE A 311 -6.46 15.68 -18.88
C PHE A 311 -5.71 17.02 -18.88
N ARG A 312 -6.21 18.05 -18.18
CA ARG A 312 -5.49 19.32 -17.99
C ARG A 312 -4.10 19.07 -17.39
N MET A 313 -4.05 18.16 -16.42
CA MET A 313 -2.83 17.66 -15.79
C MET A 313 -3.08 16.21 -15.32
N ALA A 314 -2.05 15.38 -15.29
CA ALA A 314 -2.03 14.07 -14.64
C ALA A 314 -0.93 14.09 -13.56
N PRO A 315 -1.11 13.39 -12.45
CA PRO A 315 -2.21 12.48 -12.06
C PRO A 315 -3.59 13.15 -11.93
N PHE A 316 -4.65 12.32 -11.80
CA PHE A 316 -6.04 12.73 -11.97
C PHE A 316 -6.53 13.79 -10.96
N HIS A 317 -6.03 13.77 -9.72
CA HIS A 317 -6.35 14.78 -8.71
C HIS A 317 -5.97 16.19 -9.17
N HIS A 318 -4.83 16.39 -9.84
CA HIS A 318 -4.43 17.69 -10.36
C HIS A 318 -5.33 18.21 -11.46
N HIS A 319 -6.00 17.33 -12.23
CA HIS A 319 -7.01 17.75 -13.19
C HIS A 319 -8.13 18.54 -12.51
N PHE A 320 -8.62 18.05 -11.36
CA PHE A 320 -9.70 18.70 -10.62
C PHE A 320 -9.27 20.00 -9.96
N GLU A 321 -8.03 20.09 -9.45
CA GLU A 321 -7.47 21.37 -8.96
C GLU A 321 -7.45 22.41 -10.08
N LEU A 322 -7.01 22.05 -11.29
CA LEU A 322 -6.99 22.95 -12.45
C LEU A 322 -8.39 23.23 -13.04
N VAL A 323 -9.40 22.44 -12.68
CA VAL A 323 -10.82 22.74 -12.95
C VAL A 323 -11.38 23.74 -11.94
N GLY A 324 -10.69 23.96 -10.80
CA GLY A 324 -11.06 24.94 -9.78
C GLY A 324 -11.63 24.33 -8.49
N TRP A 325 -11.48 23.02 -8.27
CA TRP A 325 -11.85 22.44 -6.97
C TRP A 325 -10.80 22.76 -5.92
N ALA A 326 -11.24 23.09 -4.72
CA ALA A 326 -10.34 23.23 -3.58
C ALA A 326 -9.68 21.88 -3.26
N GLU A 327 -8.42 21.89 -2.84
CA GLU A 327 -7.64 20.69 -2.49
C GLU A 327 -8.42 19.78 -1.52
N THR A 328 -8.96 20.34 -0.44
CA THR A 328 -9.75 19.57 0.55
C THR A 328 -11.00 18.94 -0.06
N THR A 329 -11.63 19.59 -1.04
CA THR A 329 -12.79 19.04 -1.75
C THR A 329 -12.39 17.82 -2.58
N VAL A 330 -11.25 17.87 -3.26
CA VAL A 330 -10.71 16.74 -4.03
C VAL A 330 -10.43 15.57 -3.07
N ILE A 331 -9.71 15.82 -1.98
CA ILE A 331 -9.34 14.81 -0.98
C ILE A 331 -10.58 14.12 -0.42
N ILE A 332 -11.57 14.89 0.08
CA ILE A 332 -12.77 14.31 0.70
C ILE A 332 -13.57 13.49 -0.32
N ARG A 333 -13.77 14.00 -1.53
CA ARG A 333 -14.52 13.27 -2.57
C ARG A 333 -13.79 11.99 -2.98
N PHE A 334 -12.48 12.00 -3.07
CA PHE A 334 -11.68 10.82 -3.41
C PHE A 334 -11.69 9.79 -2.29
N TRP A 335 -11.68 10.23 -1.01
CA TRP A 335 -11.87 9.32 0.12
C TRP A 335 -13.27 8.69 0.13
N LEU A 336 -14.32 9.46 -0.20
CA LEU A 336 -15.68 8.91 -0.34
C LEU A 336 -15.75 7.86 -1.45
N LEU A 337 -15.14 8.10 -2.61
CA LEU A 337 -15.05 7.11 -3.68
C LEU A 337 -14.28 5.87 -3.22
N THR A 338 -13.15 6.04 -2.53
CA THR A 338 -12.40 4.92 -1.95
C THR A 338 -13.23 4.12 -0.96
N ALA A 339 -13.97 4.78 -0.06
CA ALA A 339 -14.83 4.10 0.90
C ALA A 339 -15.92 3.26 0.19
N ILE A 340 -16.54 3.82 -0.87
CA ILE A 340 -17.53 3.11 -1.68
C ILE A 340 -16.90 1.88 -2.35
N THR A 341 -15.72 2.01 -2.96
CA THR A 341 -15.08 0.89 -3.67
C THR A 341 -14.50 -0.14 -2.71
N CYS A 342 -14.02 0.25 -1.54
CA CYS A 342 -13.67 -0.69 -0.47
C CYS A 342 -14.91 -1.45 0.02
N GLY A 343 -16.03 -0.76 0.25
CA GLY A 343 -17.31 -1.40 0.60
C GLY A 343 -17.78 -2.37 -0.46
N LEU A 344 -17.69 -1.97 -1.75
CA LEU A 344 -18.01 -2.85 -2.89
C LEU A 344 -17.09 -4.07 -2.94
N GLY A 345 -15.77 -3.88 -2.76
CA GLY A 345 -14.81 -4.98 -2.76
C GLY A 345 -15.06 -6.00 -1.64
N VAL A 346 -15.37 -5.52 -0.43
CA VAL A 346 -15.75 -6.39 0.69
C VAL A 346 -17.09 -7.10 0.40
N ALA A 347 -18.07 -6.41 -0.20
CA ALA A 347 -19.34 -7.00 -0.58
C ALA A 347 -19.17 -8.09 -1.66
N LEU A 348 -18.30 -7.86 -2.66
CA LEU A 348 -17.99 -8.87 -3.69
C LEU A 348 -17.30 -10.09 -3.07
N PHE A 349 -16.35 -9.86 -2.14
CA PHE A 349 -15.68 -10.92 -1.41
C PHE A 349 -16.65 -11.78 -0.60
N TYR A 350 -17.55 -11.14 0.15
CA TYR A 350 -18.53 -11.82 0.98
C TYR A 350 -19.63 -12.49 0.15
N GLY A 351 -20.08 -11.84 -0.94
CA GLY A 351 -21.09 -12.40 -1.86
C GLY A 351 -20.60 -13.66 -2.56
N GLU A 352 -19.31 -13.74 -2.94
CA GLU A 352 -18.71 -14.97 -3.48
C GLU A 352 -18.71 -16.10 -2.42
N TRP A 353 -18.37 -15.76 -1.17
CA TRP A 353 -18.41 -16.74 -0.09
C TRP A 353 -19.85 -17.27 0.14
N LEU A 354 -20.86 -16.39 0.16
CA LEU A 354 -22.27 -16.81 0.25
C LEU A 354 -22.67 -17.75 -0.88
N ALA A 355 -22.30 -17.41 -2.11
CA ALA A 355 -22.57 -18.26 -3.27
C ALA A 355 -21.87 -19.64 -3.15
N ALA A 356 -20.64 -19.68 -2.62
CA ALA A 356 -19.89 -20.91 -2.42
C ALA A 356 -20.48 -21.83 -1.33
N VAL A 357 -21.12 -21.27 -0.31
CA VAL A 357 -21.78 -22.04 0.76
C VAL A 357 -23.25 -22.37 0.46
N GLY A 358 -23.79 -21.88 -0.66
CA GLY A 358 -25.18 -22.13 -1.08
C GLY A 358 -26.23 -21.33 -0.31
N ALA A 359 -25.86 -20.14 0.22
CA ALA A 359 -26.73 -19.25 0.98
C ALA A 359 -27.27 -18.11 0.11
#